data_68dfa47b145a332167f995bb1f8d5e9f
#
_entry.id   68dfa47b145a332167f995bb1f8d5e9f
#
_cell.length_a   1.000
_cell.length_b   1.000
_cell.length_c   1.000
_cell.angle_alpha   90.00
_cell.angle_beta   90.00
_cell.angle_gamma   90.00
#
_symmetry.space_group_name_H-M   'P 1'
#
loop_
_entity.id
_entity.type
_entity.pdbx_description
1 polymer ?
#
loop_
_entity_poly.entity_id
_entity_poly.type
_entity_poly.pdbx_seq_one_letter_code
_entity_poly.pdbx_strand_id
1 'polypeptide(L)'
;VDWRFFEENDLDWILKATKDMFDESEWSDGEYDKDKVIRYFYHVIDNPLYMFGIITLKGEKKIGFMTGEIHQFSFMNDIFAKESELYVIPSERGKMGGLFMMKKFIEWAKNNKAREVHFEPSVNGGSVDKYDAFAKKLGMNKEPNYRIKL
;
A
#
# COMPACT_ATOMS: atom_id res chain seq x y z
N VAL A 1 -5.70 -11.89 -12.33
CA VAL A 1 -4.94 -10.67 -11.99
C VAL A 1 -3.47 -11.02 -11.98
N ASP A 2 -2.71 -10.36 -12.81
CA ASP A 2 -1.26 -10.45 -12.83
C ASP A 2 -0.66 -9.36 -11.94
N TRP A 3 0.62 -9.53 -11.62
CA TRP A 3 1.34 -8.58 -10.79
C TRP A 3 2.84 -8.64 -11.07
N ARG A 4 3.53 -7.58 -10.77
CA ARG A 4 5.00 -7.51 -10.76
C ARG A 4 5.47 -6.40 -9.82
N PHE A 5 6.74 -6.44 -9.48
CA PHE A 5 7.37 -5.32 -8.77
C PHE A 5 7.43 -4.06 -9.64
N PHE A 6 7.61 -2.90 -9.01
CA PHE A 6 7.79 -1.63 -9.70
C PHE A 6 8.98 -1.68 -10.64
N GLU A 7 8.80 -1.05 -11.79
CA GLU A 7 9.84 -0.77 -12.79
C GLU A 7 9.90 0.74 -13.04
N GLU A 8 11.03 1.23 -13.54
CA GLU A 8 11.21 2.68 -13.77
C GLU A 8 10.13 3.28 -14.69
N ASN A 9 9.67 2.52 -15.67
CA ASN A 9 8.62 2.96 -16.60
C ASN A 9 7.21 3.03 -15.98
N ASP A 10 7.06 2.68 -14.70
CA ASP A 10 5.80 2.84 -13.98
C ASP A 10 5.60 4.25 -13.41
N LEU A 11 6.66 5.07 -13.37
CA LEU A 11 6.64 6.35 -12.68
C LEU A 11 5.48 7.25 -13.09
N ASP A 12 5.24 7.42 -14.38
CA ASP A 12 4.17 8.30 -14.86
C ASP A 12 2.78 7.82 -14.41
N TRP A 13 2.57 6.50 -14.44
CA TRP A 13 1.32 5.92 -13.99
C TRP A 13 1.16 6.06 -12.46
N ILE A 14 2.25 5.85 -11.69
CA ILE A 14 2.25 6.02 -10.22
C ILE A 14 1.97 7.48 -9.85
N LEU A 15 2.55 8.45 -10.55
CA LEU A 15 2.28 9.86 -10.31
C LEU A 15 0.80 10.19 -10.52
N LYS A 16 0.20 9.66 -11.58
CA LYS A 16 -1.23 9.84 -11.81
C LYS A 16 -2.06 9.16 -10.72
N ALA A 17 -1.76 7.91 -10.39
CA ALA A 17 -2.51 7.13 -9.42
C ALA A 17 -2.42 7.75 -8.00
N THR A 18 -1.25 8.20 -7.59
CA THR A 18 -1.06 8.87 -6.28
C THR A 18 -1.74 10.23 -6.24
N LYS A 19 -1.77 10.98 -7.35
CA LYS A 19 -2.53 12.24 -7.43
C LYS A 19 -4.04 11.98 -7.30
N ASP A 20 -4.55 10.98 -8.02
CA ASP A 20 -5.97 10.58 -7.91
C ASP A 20 -6.30 10.13 -6.47
N MET A 21 -5.43 9.35 -5.85
CA MET A 21 -5.55 8.93 -4.46
C MET A 21 -5.56 10.11 -3.49
N PHE A 22 -4.66 11.08 -3.68
CA PHE A 22 -4.60 12.31 -2.88
C PHE A 22 -5.88 13.13 -3.02
N ASP A 23 -6.38 13.32 -4.25
CA ASP A 23 -7.60 14.09 -4.51
C ASP A 23 -8.86 13.45 -3.90
N GLU A 24 -8.87 12.13 -3.77
CA GLU A 24 -9.95 11.39 -3.08
C GLU A 24 -9.82 11.41 -1.56
N SER A 25 -8.67 11.82 -1.02
CA SER A 25 -8.37 11.73 0.41
C SER A 25 -8.99 12.89 1.20
N GLU A 26 -9.08 12.71 2.50
CA GLU A 26 -9.47 13.76 3.45
C GLU A 26 -8.41 14.87 3.57
N TRP A 27 -7.21 14.66 3.00
CA TRP A 27 -6.12 15.65 2.98
C TRP A 27 -6.01 16.41 1.66
N SER A 28 -7.03 16.30 0.80
CA SER A 28 -7.05 16.95 -0.53
C SER A 28 -7.03 18.48 -0.49
N ASP A 29 -7.29 19.09 0.68
CA ASP A 29 -7.12 20.53 0.95
C ASP A 29 -5.64 20.94 1.14
N GLY A 30 -4.74 19.98 1.31
CA GLY A 30 -3.30 20.20 1.33
C GLY A 30 -2.71 20.35 -0.07
N GLU A 31 -1.38 20.29 -0.15
CA GLU A 31 -0.64 20.39 -1.41
C GLU A 31 0.02 19.05 -1.75
N TYR A 32 -0.30 18.53 -2.95
CA TYR A 32 0.34 17.32 -3.47
C TYR A 32 1.77 17.61 -3.90
N ASP A 33 2.73 16.91 -3.30
CA ASP A 33 4.15 17.06 -3.59
C ASP A 33 4.63 15.96 -4.55
N LYS A 34 4.66 16.29 -5.84
CA LYS A 34 5.11 15.41 -6.91
C LYS A 34 6.55 14.92 -6.72
N ASP A 35 7.45 15.81 -6.32
CA ASP A 35 8.86 15.48 -6.14
C ASP A 35 9.08 14.50 -5.00
N LYS A 36 8.29 14.62 -3.94
CA LYS A 36 8.30 13.66 -2.83
C LYS A 36 7.88 12.28 -3.28
N VAL A 37 6.84 12.18 -4.11
CA VAL A 37 6.38 10.90 -4.68
C VAL A 37 7.45 10.29 -5.58
N ILE A 38 8.13 11.09 -6.41
CA ILE A 38 9.22 10.62 -7.26
C ILE A 38 10.37 10.03 -6.40
N ARG A 39 10.78 10.74 -5.36
CA ARG A 39 11.84 10.26 -4.45
C ARG A 39 11.45 8.95 -3.77
N TYR A 40 10.21 8.86 -3.30
CA TYR A 40 9.71 7.64 -2.67
C TYR A 40 9.67 6.46 -3.66
N PHE A 41 9.21 6.70 -4.89
CA PHE A 41 9.16 5.68 -5.94
C PHE A 41 10.55 5.07 -6.21
N TYR A 42 11.57 5.90 -6.39
CA TYR A 42 12.93 5.42 -6.59
C TYR A 42 13.50 4.76 -5.33
N HIS A 43 13.15 5.26 -4.15
CA HIS A 43 13.53 4.61 -2.90
C HIS A 43 13.00 3.17 -2.83
N VAL A 44 11.77 2.93 -3.26
CA VAL A 44 11.18 1.58 -3.33
C VAL A 44 11.96 0.69 -4.30
N ILE A 45 12.23 1.17 -5.52
CA ILE A 45 12.95 0.39 -6.53
C ILE A 45 14.39 0.08 -6.10
N ASP A 46 15.07 1.05 -5.51
CA ASP A 46 16.50 0.93 -5.18
C ASP A 46 16.74 0.10 -3.90
N ASN A 47 15.73 -0.21 -3.14
CA ASN A 47 15.85 -0.91 -1.86
C ASN A 47 14.93 -2.13 -1.72
N PRO A 48 15.03 -3.12 -2.64
CA PRO A 48 14.10 -4.25 -2.70
C PRO A 48 14.15 -5.19 -1.48
N LEU A 49 15.19 -5.11 -0.65
CA LEU A 49 15.33 -5.95 0.54
C LEU A 49 14.39 -5.54 1.67
N TYR A 50 14.05 -4.25 1.77
CA TYR A 50 13.19 -3.73 2.85
C TYR A 50 12.07 -2.82 2.38
N MET A 51 11.96 -2.59 1.07
CA MET A 51 10.85 -1.87 0.46
C MET A 51 10.06 -2.80 -0.45
N PHE A 52 8.75 -2.70 -0.36
CA PHE A 52 7.81 -3.44 -1.19
C PHE A 52 7.07 -2.47 -2.09
N GLY A 53 7.03 -2.76 -3.37
CA GLY A 53 6.23 -1.99 -4.33
C GLY A 53 5.81 -2.87 -5.50
N ILE A 54 4.51 -3.06 -5.66
CA ILE A 54 3.95 -3.87 -6.74
C ILE A 54 2.88 -3.12 -7.54
N ILE A 55 2.78 -3.48 -8.80
CA ILE A 55 1.69 -3.13 -9.71
C ILE A 55 0.83 -4.38 -9.96
N THR A 56 -0.47 -4.22 -9.93
CA THR A 56 -1.42 -5.23 -10.40
C THR A 56 -1.94 -4.88 -11.78
N LEU A 57 -2.11 -5.92 -12.59
CA LEU A 57 -2.41 -5.82 -14.00
C LEU A 57 -3.64 -6.66 -14.37
N LYS A 58 -4.40 -6.18 -15.35
CA LYS A 58 -5.44 -6.94 -16.04
C LYS A 58 -5.15 -6.87 -17.54
N GLY A 59 -4.53 -7.93 -18.06
CA GLY A 59 -3.83 -7.84 -19.34
C GLY A 59 -2.68 -6.82 -19.23
N GLU A 60 -2.63 -5.88 -20.15
CA GLU A 60 -1.63 -4.81 -20.12
C GLU A 60 -2.03 -3.60 -19.26
N LYS A 61 -3.28 -3.55 -18.83
CA LYS A 61 -3.81 -2.42 -18.05
C LYS A 61 -3.37 -2.49 -16.59
N LYS A 62 -2.72 -1.45 -16.12
CA LYS A 62 -2.41 -1.27 -14.69
C LYS A 62 -3.69 -0.90 -13.95
N ILE A 63 -4.03 -1.65 -12.89
CA ILE A 63 -5.30 -1.50 -12.17
C ILE A 63 -5.13 -1.14 -10.70
N GLY A 64 -3.94 -1.25 -10.15
CA GLY A 64 -3.66 -0.90 -8.76
C GLY A 64 -2.19 -0.99 -8.42
N PHE A 65 -1.84 -0.44 -7.28
CA PHE A 65 -0.50 -0.57 -6.70
C PHE A 65 -0.57 -0.69 -5.19
N MET A 66 0.47 -1.23 -4.62
CA MET A 66 0.67 -1.28 -3.18
C MET A 66 2.13 -1.08 -2.84
N THR A 67 2.38 -0.32 -1.79
CA THR A 67 3.72 -0.16 -1.21
C THR A 67 3.72 -0.50 0.27
N GLY A 68 4.89 -0.84 0.77
CA GLY A 68 5.13 -1.12 2.18
C GLY A 68 6.62 -1.21 2.47
N GLU A 69 6.94 -1.35 3.75
CA GLU A 69 8.33 -1.31 4.19
C GLU A 69 8.56 -2.15 5.45
N ILE A 70 9.81 -2.53 5.66
CA ILE A 70 10.27 -3.23 6.87
C ILE A 70 10.67 -2.18 7.92
N HIS A 71 10.22 -2.39 9.15
CA HIS A 71 10.57 -1.62 10.32
C HIS A 71 11.16 -2.50 11.41
N GLN A 72 11.96 -1.92 12.29
CA GLN A 72 12.42 -2.58 13.51
C GLN A 72 11.53 -2.20 14.69
N PHE A 73 11.31 -3.15 15.59
CA PHE A 73 10.72 -2.84 16.89
C PHE A 73 11.68 -2.01 17.76
N SER A 74 11.14 -1.11 18.56
CA SER A 74 11.95 -0.16 19.36
C SER A 74 12.86 -0.83 20.38
N PHE A 75 12.46 -1.99 20.92
CA PHE A 75 13.14 -2.63 22.05
C PHE A 75 13.63 -4.05 21.76
N MET A 76 13.58 -4.50 20.52
CA MET A 76 14.07 -5.81 20.12
C MET A 76 14.55 -5.80 18.66
N ASN A 77 15.34 -6.80 18.29
CA ASN A 77 15.90 -6.90 16.93
C ASN A 77 14.92 -7.44 15.89
N ASP A 78 13.76 -7.93 16.33
CA ASP A 78 12.72 -8.40 15.42
C ASP A 78 12.21 -7.26 14.55
N ILE A 79 11.70 -7.62 13.38
CA ILE A 79 11.16 -6.70 12.38
C ILE A 79 9.67 -6.94 12.15
N PHE A 80 8.99 -5.92 11.67
CA PHE A 80 7.63 -6.00 11.15
C PHE A 80 7.53 -5.31 9.80
N ALA A 81 6.54 -5.71 9.02
CA ALA A 81 6.24 -5.06 7.75
C ALA A 81 5.02 -4.15 7.91
N LYS A 82 5.10 -2.96 7.38
CA LYS A 82 4.04 -1.97 7.43
C LYS A 82 3.62 -1.54 6.03
N GLU A 83 2.33 -1.60 5.75
CA GLU A 83 1.75 -1.02 4.54
C GLU A 83 1.91 0.50 4.55
N SER A 84 2.21 1.08 3.41
CA SER A 84 2.25 2.53 3.20
C SER A 84 1.07 3.01 2.37
N GLU A 85 0.89 2.47 1.17
CA GLU A 85 -0.23 2.81 0.29
C GLU A 85 -0.82 1.56 -0.35
N LEU A 86 -2.14 1.58 -0.52
CA LEU A 86 -2.91 0.61 -1.28
C LEU A 86 -3.94 1.35 -2.13
N TYR A 87 -3.82 1.26 -3.44
CA TYR A 87 -4.72 1.91 -4.38
C TYR A 87 -5.21 0.95 -5.45
N VAL A 88 -6.50 1.04 -5.75
CA VAL A 88 -7.14 0.37 -6.89
C VAL A 88 -7.92 1.42 -7.66
N ILE A 89 -7.77 1.43 -8.98
CA ILE A 89 -8.51 2.37 -9.84
C ILE A 89 -10.03 2.19 -9.64
N PRO A 90 -10.82 3.28 -9.71
CA PRO A 90 -12.26 3.22 -9.37
C PRO A 90 -13.04 2.11 -10.09
N SER A 91 -12.77 1.89 -11.39
CA SER A 91 -13.47 0.86 -12.19
C SER A 91 -13.19 -0.59 -11.77
N GLU A 92 -12.17 -0.83 -10.98
CA GLU A 92 -11.77 -2.17 -10.51
C GLU A 92 -12.00 -2.37 -8.99
N ARG A 93 -12.52 -1.36 -8.30
CA ARG A 93 -12.87 -1.45 -6.88
C ARG A 93 -14.04 -2.40 -6.65
N GLY A 94 -14.09 -3.01 -5.47
CA GLY A 94 -15.10 -4.01 -5.13
C GLY A 94 -14.82 -5.42 -5.69
N LYS A 95 -13.76 -5.57 -6.46
CA LYS A 95 -13.21 -6.84 -6.93
C LYS A 95 -12.05 -7.26 -6.02
N MET A 96 -11.42 -8.39 -6.31
CA MET A 96 -10.43 -9.00 -5.41
C MET A 96 -9.03 -8.35 -5.44
N GLY A 97 -8.82 -7.27 -6.23
CA GLY A 97 -7.48 -6.68 -6.45
C GLY A 97 -6.80 -6.20 -5.17
N GLY A 98 -7.52 -5.52 -4.30
CA GLY A 98 -6.96 -5.05 -3.02
C GLY A 98 -6.56 -6.20 -2.10
N LEU A 99 -7.45 -7.18 -1.92
CA LEU A 99 -7.15 -8.37 -1.12
C LEU A 99 -5.98 -9.18 -1.69
N PHE A 100 -5.89 -9.27 -3.01
CA PHE A 100 -4.78 -9.93 -3.68
C PHE A 100 -3.43 -9.27 -3.32
N MET A 101 -3.36 -7.93 -3.41
CA MET A 101 -2.15 -7.19 -3.06
C MET A 101 -1.77 -7.35 -1.58
N MET A 102 -2.74 -7.31 -0.68
CA MET A 102 -2.52 -7.55 0.75
C MET A 102 -1.93 -8.94 1.01
N LYS A 103 -2.42 -9.97 0.32
CA LYS A 103 -1.86 -11.33 0.41
C LYS A 103 -0.42 -11.40 -0.09
N LYS A 104 -0.11 -10.71 -1.18
CA LYS A 104 1.27 -10.63 -1.70
C LYS A 104 2.20 -9.91 -0.75
N PHE A 105 1.73 -8.87 -0.08
CA PHE A 105 2.51 -8.20 0.94
C PHE A 105 2.79 -9.09 2.16
N ILE A 106 1.79 -9.84 2.64
CA ILE A 106 1.96 -10.80 3.73
C ILE A 106 2.98 -11.89 3.33
N GLU A 107 2.90 -12.42 2.12
CA GLU A 107 3.85 -13.40 1.58
C GLU A 107 5.28 -12.85 1.58
N TRP A 108 5.46 -11.64 1.07
CA TRP A 108 6.75 -10.94 1.07
C TRP A 108 7.29 -10.71 2.49
N ALA A 109 6.42 -10.29 3.42
CA ALA A 109 6.79 -10.09 4.82
C ALA A 109 7.26 -11.39 5.49
N LYS A 110 6.56 -12.51 5.25
CA LYS A 110 6.96 -13.83 5.74
C LYS A 110 8.32 -14.24 5.19
N ASN A 111 8.58 -14.03 3.90
CA ASN A 111 9.86 -14.34 3.26
C ASN A 111 11.01 -13.51 3.83
N ASN A 112 10.72 -12.31 4.34
CA ASN A 112 11.67 -11.45 5.05
C ASN A 112 11.75 -11.73 6.56
N LYS A 113 11.06 -12.75 7.04
CA LYS A 113 11.01 -13.15 8.46
C LYS A 113 10.46 -12.06 9.38
N ALA A 114 9.53 -11.26 8.89
CA ALA A 114 8.82 -10.29 9.71
C ALA A 114 7.97 -11.02 10.75
N ARG A 115 7.97 -10.50 11.98
CA ARG A 115 7.19 -11.02 13.10
C ARG A 115 5.71 -10.72 12.95
N GLU A 116 5.39 -9.54 12.40
CA GLU A 116 4.04 -9.02 12.23
C GLU A 116 3.92 -8.26 10.91
N VAL A 117 2.69 -8.11 10.45
CA VAL A 117 2.33 -7.22 9.34
C VAL A 117 1.28 -6.23 9.84
N HIS A 118 1.53 -4.94 9.63
CA HIS A 118 0.64 -3.86 10.00
C HIS A 118 0.00 -3.25 8.76
N PHE A 119 -1.32 -3.17 8.78
CA PHE A 119 -2.10 -2.46 7.77
C PHE A 119 -2.79 -1.27 8.43
N GLU A 120 -2.66 -0.09 7.82
CA GLU A 120 -3.39 1.10 8.23
C GLU A 120 -4.40 1.43 7.13
N PRO A 121 -5.71 1.19 7.37
CA PRO A 121 -6.71 1.57 6.39
C PRO A 121 -6.67 3.09 6.20
N SER A 122 -6.26 3.51 5.02
CA SER A 122 -6.42 4.91 4.65
C SER A 122 -7.92 5.20 4.49
N VAL A 123 -8.34 6.33 5.02
CA VAL A 123 -9.74 6.80 4.94
C VAL A 123 -10.11 7.25 3.52
N ASN A 124 -9.33 6.85 2.53
CA ASN A 124 -9.46 7.29 1.16
C ASN A 124 -10.42 6.41 0.40
N GLY A 125 -11.62 6.89 0.13
CA GLY A 125 -12.53 6.37 -0.90
C GLY A 125 -13.02 4.93 -0.73
N GLY A 126 -12.50 4.19 0.23
CA GLY A 126 -12.93 2.85 0.60
C GLY A 126 -13.70 2.89 1.92
N SER A 127 -14.81 2.19 2.01
CA SER A 127 -15.46 2.05 3.30
C SER A 127 -14.53 1.27 4.25
N VAL A 128 -14.40 1.76 5.48
CA VAL A 128 -13.76 1.03 6.59
C VAL A 128 -14.33 -0.39 6.69
N ASP A 129 -15.61 -0.56 6.38
CA ASP A 129 -16.31 -1.86 6.38
C ASP A 129 -15.70 -2.86 5.39
N LYS A 130 -15.28 -2.42 4.19
CA LYS A 130 -14.62 -3.30 3.21
C LYS A 130 -13.25 -3.74 3.70
N TYR A 131 -12.52 -2.84 4.33
CA TYR A 131 -11.23 -3.14 4.93
C TYR A 131 -11.38 -4.11 6.10
N ASP A 132 -12.38 -3.89 6.96
CA ASP A 132 -12.72 -4.80 8.05
C ASP A 132 -13.07 -6.21 7.54
N ALA A 133 -13.77 -6.31 6.40
CA ALA A 133 -14.06 -7.60 5.77
C ALA A 133 -12.79 -8.31 5.28
N PHE A 134 -11.82 -7.59 4.71
CA PHE A 134 -10.51 -8.13 4.33
C PHE A 134 -9.70 -8.55 5.54
N ALA A 135 -9.65 -7.72 6.56
CA ALA A 135 -8.96 -8.00 7.82
C ALA A 135 -9.47 -9.30 8.45
N LYS A 136 -10.78 -9.48 8.51
CA LYS A 136 -11.42 -10.71 9.02
C LYS A 136 -11.02 -11.94 8.20
N LYS A 137 -11.03 -11.85 6.87
CA LYS A 137 -10.62 -12.95 5.98
C LYS A 137 -9.14 -13.33 6.16
N LEU A 138 -8.29 -12.37 6.48
CA LEU A 138 -6.86 -12.57 6.66
C LEU A 138 -6.46 -12.88 8.11
N GLY A 139 -7.42 -12.96 9.02
CA GLY A 139 -7.17 -13.25 10.44
C GLY A 139 -6.47 -12.12 11.18
N MET A 140 -6.68 -10.87 10.76
CA MET A 140 -6.08 -9.71 11.42
C MET A 140 -6.84 -9.33 12.69
N ASN A 141 -6.09 -8.87 13.68
CA ASN A 141 -6.64 -8.19 14.86
C ASN A 141 -6.70 -6.69 14.59
N LYS A 142 -7.83 -6.07 14.95
CA LYS A 142 -8.00 -4.62 14.87
C LYS A 142 -7.38 -3.96 16.10
N GLU A 143 -6.38 -3.11 15.87
CA GLU A 143 -5.76 -2.31 16.90
C GLU A 143 -6.35 -0.90 16.93
N PRO A 144 -6.59 -0.30 18.11
CA PRO A 144 -7.10 1.07 18.19
C PRO A 144 -6.06 2.09 17.73
N ASN A 145 -6.50 3.06 16.96
CA ASN A 145 -5.69 4.20 16.56
C ASN A 145 -6.42 5.50 16.89
N TYR A 146 -5.72 6.45 17.48
CA TYR A 146 -6.27 7.74 17.88
C TYR A 146 -5.60 8.87 17.11
N ARG A 147 -6.40 9.81 16.60
CA ARG A 147 -5.91 10.96 15.85
C ARG A 147 -6.64 12.23 16.27
N ILE A 148 -5.88 13.31 16.44
CA ILE A 148 -6.42 14.64 16.62
C ILE A 148 -5.93 15.55 15.50
N LYS A 149 -6.84 16.30 14.89
CA LYS A 149 -6.49 17.36 13.95
C LYS A 149 -6.17 18.64 14.74
N LEU A 150 -5.04 19.25 14.42
CA LEU A 150 -4.57 20.48 15.04
C LEU A 150 -4.90 21.71 14.19
#